data_068acb035276a31743cb55194d931b15
#
_entry.id   068acb035276a31743cb55194d931b15
#
_cell.length_a   1.000
_cell.length_b   1.000
_cell.length_c   1.000
_cell.angle_alpha   90.00
_cell.angle_beta   90.00
_cell.angle_gamma   90.00
#
_symmetry.space_group_name_H-M   'P 1'
#
loop_
_entity.id
_entity.type
_entity.pdbx_description
1 polymer ?
#
loop_
_entity_poly.entity_id
_entity_poly.type
_entity_poly.pdbx_seq_one_letter_code
_entity_poly.pdbx_strand_id
1 'polypeptide(L)' 'MEEHMEQSRVVGIKQVKKALREGRALEVILADDADPALTEPLEASCREAGVKVTHTASMKELGRACAISVGAACAAFGR' A
#
# COMPACT_ATOMS: atom_id res chain seq x y z
N MET A 1 -5.06 -9.39 -23.57
CA MET A 1 -4.94 -9.04 -23.00
C MET A 1 -4.33 -8.67 -22.34
N GLU A 2 -4.27 -8.44 -22.31
CA GLU A 2 -3.82 -7.99 -21.66
C GLU A 2 -3.40 -7.64 -20.79
N GLU A 3 -3.42 -7.50 -20.80
CA GLU A 3 -3.30 -7.03 -20.06
C GLU A 3 -2.93 -6.78 -19.19
N HIS A 4 -3.09 -6.78 -18.94
CA HIS A 4 -2.80 -6.38 -18.01
C HIS A 4 -1.89 -6.85 -17.20
N MET A 5 -1.32 -7.35 -17.48
CA MET A 5 -0.33 -7.56 -16.89
C MET A 5 0.21 -6.58 -16.20
N GLU A 6 -0.34 -5.69 -16.20
CA GLU A 6 0.11 -4.70 -15.45
C GLU A 6 0.10 -4.96 -14.04
N GLN A 7 0.76 -4.15 -13.23
CA GLN A 7 0.76 -4.23 -11.80
C GLN A 7 -0.62 -4.08 -11.26
N SER A 8 -1.00 -4.90 -10.32
CA SER A 8 -2.22 -4.65 -9.61
C SER A 8 -1.95 -3.68 -8.48
N ARG A 9 -2.95 -2.92 -8.12
CA ARG A 9 -2.87 -1.90 -7.11
C ARG A 9 -4.04 -2.05 -6.15
N VAL A 10 -3.75 -2.10 -4.85
CA VAL A 10 -4.80 -2.16 -3.85
C VAL A 10 -4.59 -1.03 -2.86
N VAL A 11 -5.67 -0.53 -2.29
CA VAL A 11 -5.65 0.64 -1.43
C VAL A 11 -6.39 0.32 -0.14
N GLY A 12 -5.82 0.75 0.98
CA GLY A 12 -6.45 0.55 2.28
C GLY A 12 -5.78 -0.53 3.09
N ILE A 13 -5.94 -0.43 4.42
CA ILE A 13 -5.23 -1.31 5.34
C ILE A 13 -5.56 -2.78 5.11
N LYS A 14 -6.85 -3.10 5.03
CA LYS A 14 -7.25 -4.48 4.88
C LYS A 14 -6.75 -5.09 3.58
N GLN A 15 -6.84 -4.31 2.50
CA GLN A 15 -6.42 -4.80 1.20
C GLN A 15 -4.91 -5.02 1.15
N VAL A 16 -4.16 -4.09 1.74
CA VAL A 16 -2.71 -4.21 1.75
C VAL A 16 -2.29 -5.40 2.61
N LYS A 17 -2.92 -5.58 3.76
CA LYS A 17 -2.62 -6.75 4.59
C LYS A 17 -2.86 -8.05 3.85
N LYS A 18 -3.97 -8.11 3.11
CA LYS A 18 -4.30 -9.30 2.35
C LYS A 18 -3.25 -9.56 1.28
N ALA A 19 -2.85 -8.52 0.56
CA ALA A 19 -1.84 -8.66 -0.48
C ALA A 19 -0.52 -9.14 0.08
N LEU A 20 -0.13 -8.62 1.25
CA LEU A 20 1.10 -9.07 1.91
C LEU A 20 1.00 -10.54 2.30
N ARG A 21 -0.12 -10.93 2.89
CA ARG A 21 -0.31 -12.30 3.35
C ARG A 21 -0.28 -13.27 2.17
N GLU A 22 -0.76 -12.84 1.02
CA GLU A 22 -0.80 -13.70 -0.16
C GLU A 22 0.46 -13.63 -1.00
N GLY A 23 1.44 -12.84 -0.58
CA GLY A 23 2.69 -12.74 -1.29
C GLY A 23 2.62 -11.99 -2.61
N ARG A 24 1.59 -11.14 -2.77
CA ARG A 24 1.40 -10.42 -4.03
C ARG A 24 1.94 -9.00 -4.03
N ALA A 25 2.28 -8.47 -2.85
CA ALA A 25 2.75 -7.09 -2.76
C ALA A 25 4.24 -7.02 -3.06
N LEU A 26 4.62 -6.15 -3.98
CA LEU A 26 6.02 -5.87 -4.28
C LEU A 26 6.49 -4.60 -3.60
N GLU A 27 5.61 -3.64 -3.44
CA GLU A 27 5.92 -2.39 -2.78
C GLU A 27 4.69 -1.90 -2.03
N VAL A 28 4.92 -1.35 -0.84
CA VAL A 28 3.85 -0.76 -0.04
C VAL A 28 4.19 0.69 0.22
N ILE A 29 3.22 1.58 0.05
CA ILE A 29 3.39 3.01 0.29
C ILE A 29 2.52 3.38 1.48
N LEU A 30 3.13 4.07 2.45
CA LEU A 30 2.45 4.49 3.67
C LEU A 30 2.38 6.00 3.72
N ALA A 31 1.25 6.53 4.15
CA ALA A 31 1.08 7.97 4.30
C ALA A 31 1.57 8.38 5.69
N ASP A 32 2.43 9.40 5.73
CA ASP A 32 3.05 9.81 6.99
C ASP A 32 2.06 10.41 7.98
N ASP A 33 0.97 10.98 7.51
CA ASP A 33 -0.03 11.56 8.41
C ASP A 33 -1.14 10.58 8.79
N ALA A 34 -0.99 9.31 8.40
CA ALA A 34 -1.95 8.30 8.83
C ALA A 34 -1.65 7.89 10.27
N ASP A 35 -2.65 7.31 10.93
CA ASP A 35 -2.52 6.88 12.31
C ASP A 35 -1.41 5.83 12.43
N PRO A 36 -0.37 6.10 13.24
CA PRO A 36 0.71 5.12 13.39
C PRO A 36 0.23 3.77 13.92
N ALA A 37 -0.85 3.75 14.68
CA ALA A 37 -1.38 2.49 15.17
C ALA A 37 -1.81 1.57 14.03
N LEU A 38 -2.09 2.14 12.86
CA LEU A 38 -2.46 1.38 11.68
C LEU A 38 -1.25 1.06 10.81
N THR A 39 -0.34 2.02 10.67
CA THR A 39 0.74 1.88 9.69
C THR A 39 1.97 1.17 10.26
N GLU A 40 2.26 1.32 11.54
CA GLU A 40 3.46 0.70 12.11
C GLU A 40 3.43 -0.82 12.06
N PRO A 41 2.33 -1.49 12.45
CA PRO A 41 2.29 -2.94 12.33
C PRO A 41 2.41 -3.40 10.88
N LEU A 42 1.85 -2.62 9.96
CA LEU A 42 1.91 -2.94 8.55
C LEU A 42 3.33 -2.82 8.03
N GLU A 43 4.04 -1.79 8.45
CA GLU A 43 5.42 -1.62 8.06
C GLU A 43 6.30 -2.76 8.58
N ALA A 44 6.05 -3.20 9.81
CA ALA A 44 6.78 -4.33 10.37
C ALA A 44 6.53 -5.60 9.54
N SER A 45 5.29 -5.83 9.13
CA SER A 45 4.96 -6.97 8.29
C SER A 45 5.68 -6.90 6.95
N CYS A 46 5.81 -5.71 6.39
CA CYS A 46 6.53 -5.53 5.14
C CYS A 46 8.00 -5.88 5.29
N ARG A 47 8.60 -5.46 6.40
CA ARG A 47 9.99 -5.80 6.64
C ARG A 47 10.21 -7.29 6.74
N GLU A 48 9.31 -7.97 7.44
CA GLU A 48 9.42 -9.41 7.58
C GLU A 48 9.27 -10.12 6.25
N ALA A 49 8.44 -9.58 5.38
CA ALA A 49 8.20 -10.18 4.08
C ALA A 49 9.21 -9.77 3.02
N GLY A 50 10.11 -8.85 3.35
CA GLY A 50 11.08 -8.35 2.38
C GLY A 50 10.48 -7.46 1.33
N VAL A 51 9.37 -6.79 1.66
CA VAL A 51 8.65 -5.93 0.72
C VAL A 51 9.15 -4.50 0.88
N LYS A 52 9.36 -3.82 -0.23
CA LYS A 52 9.83 -2.44 -0.23
C LYS A 52 8.76 -1.53 0.37
N VAL A 53 9.17 -0.63 1.26
CA VAL A 53 8.29 0.34 1.87
C VAL A 53 8.71 1.75 1.47
N THR A 54 7.74 2.54 1.02
CA THR A 54 7.95 3.92 0.65
C THR A 54 6.96 4.77 1.44
N HIS A 55 7.33 6.00 1.73
CA HIS A 55 6.47 6.91 2.48
C HIS A 55 6.08 8.09 1.62
N THR A 56 4.85 8.57 1.81
CA THR A 56 4.39 9.79 1.18
C THR A 56 3.92 10.74 2.27
N ALA A 57 3.89 12.03 1.97
CA ALA A 57 3.65 13.04 2.99
C ALA A 57 2.25 12.98 3.57
N SER A 58 1.24 12.63 2.79
CA SER A 58 -0.13 12.69 3.29
C SER A 58 -1.02 11.66 2.65
N MET A 59 -2.09 11.32 3.38
CA MET A 59 -3.12 10.44 2.86
C MET A 59 -3.77 11.02 1.61
N LYS A 60 -3.90 12.34 1.58
CA LYS A 60 -4.49 13.00 0.44
C LYS A 60 -3.65 12.79 -0.82
N GLU A 61 -2.34 12.93 -0.69
CA GLU A 61 -1.45 12.71 -1.82
C GLU A 61 -1.48 11.26 -2.27
N LEU A 62 -1.51 10.33 -1.33
CA LEU A 62 -1.55 8.92 -1.68
C LEU A 62 -2.85 8.58 -2.39
N GLY A 63 -3.97 9.12 -1.91
CA GLY A 63 -5.25 8.92 -2.57
C GLY A 63 -5.23 9.44 -3.99
N ARG A 64 -4.62 10.62 -4.18
CA ARG A 64 -4.53 11.20 -5.52
C ARG A 64 -3.66 10.34 -6.43
N ALA A 65 -2.55 9.85 -5.92
CA ALA A 65 -1.67 8.98 -6.71
C ALA A 65 -2.37 7.67 -7.09
N CYS A 66 -3.31 7.22 -6.27
CA CYS A 66 -4.08 6.02 -6.55
C CYS A 66 -5.35 6.30 -7.33
N ALA A 67 -5.57 7.56 -7.71
CA ALA A 67 -6.72 8.00 -8.52
C ALA A 67 -8.06 7.72 -7.82
N ILE A 68 -8.08 7.90 -6.50
CA ILE A 68 -9.34 7.82 -5.76
C ILE A 68 -9.69 9.18 -5.19
N SER A 69 -10.96 9.38 -4.85
CA SER A 69 -11.45 10.68 -4.43
C SER A 69 -11.25 10.96 -2.95
N VAL A 70 -10.82 9.98 -2.18
CA VAL A 70 -10.58 10.15 -0.75
C VAL A 70 -9.13 9.82 -0.44
N GLY A 71 -8.68 10.19 0.75
CA GLY A 71 -7.33 9.88 1.17
C GLY A 71 -7.13 8.40 1.44
N ALA A 72 -5.90 7.95 1.40
CA ALA A 72 -5.55 6.57 1.66
C ALA A 72 -4.40 6.50 2.66
N ALA A 73 -4.56 5.66 3.69
CA ALA A 73 -3.50 5.50 4.69
C ALA A 73 -2.34 4.69 4.11
N CYS A 74 -2.62 3.77 3.21
CA CYS A 74 -1.60 2.94 2.60
C CYS A 74 -2.10 2.39 1.28
N ALA A 75 -1.17 1.94 0.46
CA ALA A 75 -1.46 1.29 -0.80
C ALA A 75 -0.37 0.27 -1.07
N ALA A 76 -0.68 -0.73 -1.86
CA ALA A 76 0.30 -1.72 -2.28
C ALA A 76 0.26 -1.88 -3.78
N PHE A 77 1.41 -2.07 -4.37
CA PHE A 77 1.56 -2.36 -5.78
C PHE A 77 2.21 -3.74 -5.91
N GLY A 78 1.73 -4.51 -6.84
CA GLY A 78 2.25 -5.84 -7.01
C GLY A 78 1.75 -6.50 -8.27
N ARG A 79 1.78 -7.81 -8.24
CA ARG A 79 1.36 -8.61 -9.39
C ARG A 79 -0.11 -8.83 -9.43
#